data_7f02048521915f0833622e4cc8e5520f
#
_entry.id   7f02048521915f0833622e4cc8e5520f
#
_cell.length_a   1.000
_cell.length_b   1.000
_cell.length_c   1.000
_cell.angle_alpha   90.00
_cell.angle_beta   90.00
_cell.angle_gamma   90.00
#
_symmetry.space_group_name_H-M   'P 1'
#
loop_
_entity.id
_entity.type
_entity.pdbx_description
1 polymer ?
#
loop_
_entity_poly.entity_id
_entity_poly.type
_entity_poly.pdbx_seq_one_letter_code
_entity_poly.pdbx_strand_id
1 'polypeptide(L)'
;VGTNDPRPAMSLDPHHVHNFWGVSPALDLRDVVRRCRADQATAEEEARPDASDAPFSTLLVGTNDPRHIVTTLARARRHVGPALGERSMTFHVYESSMVEAARHVLLLCVLMSDDLPPSERVERFLEIFMNATLRESTAELVETCAARLERVVGAMFAGEADAPDIANDRVCRVFDFSLLKFKEKDELMECFRSWRAEPRGSRGSSSSAHRFDADALRDKRLRKYYDDRYDHRANVVDWDYNMRVDAAGAGVIHFKHFAQFRLTGVAYPVREATFPKTNPSLLGLAFGKTKEFKDRDLADRGRSVESRGFWGDVLNSPYHCFGTDAEDKKLFRVANRQRVHNAVEVSEHNVAACLFEMRAGKPWRRAGGGVETETMNAWSADVDDEVASGLTASAKANAEWCGSDGAVFEETWRAARVAIVGPTDLEKAFLAKPKFARAFDAAVVGAWHAQRITPALGKVLKAETRGGETAEVDGDETRERNRKGVLIVEGSKYFVFADAKASAAFVEKTETLARDAGCAPVPPAEDEPEDDEDVPESGIRADGSRRPRRARGPGVVKGVDDVHRCYMKTS
;
A
#
# COMPACT_ATOMS: atom_id res chain seq x y z
N VAL A 1 -31.01 -29.30 17.39
CA VAL A 1 -30.42 -28.35 18.35
C VAL A 1 -29.52 -27.47 17.52
N GLY A 2 -30.05 -26.32 17.09
CA GLY A 2 -29.38 -25.38 16.26
C GLY A 2 -28.30 -24.67 17.07
N THR A 3 -27.03 -24.78 16.67
CA THR A 3 -25.97 -23.92 17.10
C THR A 3 -26.09 -22.62 16.30
N ASN A 4 -26.86 -21.67 16.83
CA ASN A 4 -26.67 -20.28 16.52
C ASN A 4 -25.27 -19.90 17.03
N ASP A 5 -24.29 -19.81 16.16
CA ASP A 5 -23.06 -19.09 16.40
C ASP A 5 -23.34 -17.61 16.06
N PRO A 6 -23.63 -16.77 17.03
CA PRO A 6 -23.73 -15.34 16.82
C PRO A 6 -22.31 -14.80 16.98
N ARG A 7 -21.42 -15.11 16.03
CA ARG A 7 -20.41 -14.13 15.76
C ARG A 7 -21.15 -12.94 15.18
N PRO A 8 -21.21 -11.79 15.88
CA PRO A 8 -21.74 -10.61 15.24
C PRO A 8 -20.92 -10.46 13.97
N ALA A 9 -21.57 -10.53 12.81
CA ALA A 9 -21.04 -9.88 11.64
C ALA A 9 -20.47 -8.58 12.20
N MET A 10 -19.14 -8.40 12.12
CA MET A 10 -18.49 -7.22 12.67
C MET A 10 -19.23 -6.03 12.07
N SER A 11 -20.25 -5.56 12.78
CA SER A 11 -20.78 -4.24 12.64
C SER A 11 -19.66 -3.36 13.18
N LEU A 12 -18.60 -3.24 12.39
CA LEU A 12 -17.66 -2.18 12.46
C LEU A 12 -18.56 -0.96 12.40
N ASP A 13 -18.54 -0.19 13.47
CA ASP A 13 -19.30 1.06 13.52
C ASP A 13 -18.97 1.80 12.22
N PRO A 14 -19.85 1.84 11.22
CA PRO A 14 -19.48 2.24 9.86
C PRO A 14 -19.04 3.70 9.81
N HIS A 15 -19.19 4.41 10.90
CA HIS A 15 -18.89 5.82 11.00
C HIS A 15 -17.44 6.13 11.40
N HIS A 16 -16.62 5.16 11.84
CA HIS A 16 -15.33 5.47 12.45
C HIS A 16 -14.22 4.47 12.21
N VAL A 17 -14.32 3.58 11.22
CA VAL A 17 -13.24 2.65 10.90
C VAL A 17 -12.49 3.14 9.67
N HIS A 18 -11.22 3.44 9.86
CA HIS A 18 -10.28 3.69 8.78
C HIS A 18 -9.43 2.45 8.54
N ASN A 19 -9.26 2.09 7.29
CA ASN A 19 -8.31 1.08 6.87
C ASN A 19 -7.04 1.79 6.40
N PHE A 20 -5.95 1.64 7.14
CA PHE A 20 -4.70 2.33 6.84
C PHE A 20 -3.68 1.43 6.14
N TRP A 21 -3.99 0.16 5.97
CA TRP A 21 -3.15 -0.83 5.30
C TRP A 21 -3.99 -1.77 4.46
N GLY A 22 -3.46 -2.12 3.30
CA GLY A 22 -3.97 -3.26 2.54
C GLY A 22 -3.56 -4.59 3.17
N VAL A 23 -4.12 -5.65 2.66
CA VAL A 23 -3.90 -7.03 3.17
C VAL A 23 -3.20 -7.91 2.13
N SER A 24 -2.44 -7.30 1.24
CA SER A 24 -1.73 -7.98 0.15
C SER A 24 -0.39 -7.32 -0.11
N PRO A 25 0.56 -8.04 -0.75
CA PRO A 25 1.84 -7.48 -1.16
C PRO A 25 1.70 -6.31 -2.14
N ALA A 26 2.72 -5.46 -2.18
CA ALA A 26 2.84 -4.39 -3.15
C ALA A 26 3.02 -4.95 -4.57
N LEU A 27 2.30 -4.40 -5.54
CA LEU A 27 2.37 -4.78 -6.94
C LEU A 27 3.04 -3.69 -7.78
N ASP A 28 3.82 -4.10 -8.76
CA ASP A 28 4.10 -3.31 -9.94
C ASP A 28 2.92 -3.44 -10.92
N LEU A 29 2.07 -2.43 -10.94
CA LEU A 29 0.82 -2.46 -11.70
C LEU A 29 1.08 -2.52 -13.21
N ARG A 30 2.19 -1.97 -13.67
CA ARG A 30 2.57 -2.00 -15.08
C ARG A 30 2.97 -3.41 -15.51
N ASP A 31 3.73 -4.11 -14.68
CA ASP A 31 4.08 -5.52 -14.90
C ASP A 31 2.85 -6.43 -14.88
N VAL A 32 1.95 -6.24 -13.90
CA VAL A 32 0.70 -7.01 -13.83
C VAL A 32 -0.13 -6.85 -15.09
N VAL A 33 -0.33 -5.62 -15.55
CA VAL A 33 -1.09 -5.34 -16.77
C VAL A 33 -0.42 -5.98 -18.00
N ARG A 34 0.91 -5.88 -18.10
CA ARG A 34 1.68 -6.50 -19.18
C ARG A 34 1.49 -8.02 -19.19
N ARG A 35 1.60 -8.68 -18.04
CA ARG A 35 1.41 -10.14 -17.90
C ARG A 35 -0.01 -10.56 -18.27
N CYS A 36 -1.02 -9.86 -17.78
CA CYS A 36 -2.42 -10.14 -18.13
C CYS A 36 -2.69 -10.01 -19.64
N ARG A 37 -1.99 -9.12 -20.32
CA ARG A 37 -2.11 -8.92 -21.77
C ARG A 37 -1.31 -9.93 -22.57
N ALA A 38 -0.12 -10.33 -22.11
CA ALA A 38 0.75 -11.30 -22.76
C ALA A 38 0.08 -12.68 -22.93
N ASP A 39 -0.66 -13.14 -21.92
CA ASP A 39 -1.40 -14.40 -21.99
C ASP A 39 -2.49 -14.43 -23.11
N GLN A 40 -2.74 -13.31 -23.79
CA GLN A 40 -3.67 -13.18 -24.91
C GLN A 40 -3.01 -12.67 -26.21
N ALA A 41 -1.71 -12.34 -26.16
CA ALA A 41 -0.98 -11.83 -27.30
C ALA A 41 -0.57 -12.98 -28.24
N THR A 42 -0.54 -12.68 -29.55
CA THR A 42 0.08 -13.57 -30.52
C THR A 42 1.61 -13.49 -30.40
N ALA A 43 2.34 -14.55 -30.77
CA ALA A 43 3.81 -14.61 -30.67
C ALA A 43 4.54 -13.44 -31.39
N GLU A 44 3.90 -12.78 -32.34
CA GLU A 44 4.43 -11.59 -33.02
C GLU A 44 4.27 -10.30 -32.21
N GLU A 45 3.30 -10.25 -31.28
CA GLU A 45 3.07 -9.11 -30.38
C GLU A 45 3.97 -9.18 -29.14
N GLU A 46 4.35 -10.39 -28.69
CA GLU A 46 5.28 -10.60 -27.57
C GLU A 46 6.71 -10.12 -27.85
N ALA A 47 7.12 -10.15 -29.12
CA ALA A 47 8.49 -9.80 -29.53
C ALA A 47 8.76 -8.27 -29.55
N ARG A 48 7.75 -7.43 -29.36
CA ARG A 48 7.92 -5.98 -29.39
C ARG A 48 7.95 -5.42 -27.98
N PRO A 49 9.03 -4.69 -27.59
CA PRO A 49 9.03 -3.94 -26.36
C PRO A 49 7.81 -2.99 -26.35
N ASP A 50 7.22 -2.83 -25.18
CA ASP A 50 6.10 -1.92 -24.92
C ASP A 50 6.59 -0.45 -25.06
N ALA A 51 7.05 -0.11 -26.25
CA ALA A 51 7.63 1.20 -26.61
C ALA A 51 6.53 2.25 -26.85
N SER A 52 5.45 2.18 -26.05
CA SER A 52 4.43 3.21 -26.11
C SER A 52 4.77 4.30 -25.10
N ASP A 53 5.05 5.49 -25.59
CA ASP A 53 5.17 6.72 -24.81
C ASP A 53 3.83 7.15 -24.17
N ALA A 54 2.78 6.35 -24.34
CA ALA A 54 1.47 6.65 -23.80
C ALA A 54 1.44 6.64 -22.28
N PRO A 55 0.74 7.61 -21.68
CA PRO A 55 0.61 7.69 -20.24
C PRO A 55 -0.10 6.46 -19.68
N PHE A 56 0.51 5.81 -18.70
CA PHE A 56 -0.07 4.72 -17.94
C PHE A 56 -0.99 5.27 -16.87
N SER A 57 -2.28 4.98 -16.97
CA SER A 57 -3.29 5.52 -16.05
C SER A 57 -3.95 4.43 -15.22
N THR A 58 -3.96 4.61 -13.90
CA THR A 58 -4.54 3.64 -12.97
C THR A 58 -5.53 4.29 -12.01
N LEU A 59 -6.53 3.51 -11.61
CA LEU A 59 -7.50 3.87 -10.59
C LEU A 59 -7.32 2.94 -9.38
N LEU A 60 -7.00 3.50 -8.23
CA LEU A 60 -6.84 2.81 -6.95
C LEU A 60 -8.08 3.08 -6.10
N VAL A 61 -8.85 2.05 -5.78
CA VAL A 61 -10.12 2.14 -5.05
C VAL A 61 -9.96 1.45 -3.70
N GLY A 62 -9.75 2.23 -2.65
CA GLY A 62 -9.61 1.71 -1.30
C GLY A 62 -8.41 0.78 -1.13
N THR A 63 -7.27 1.14 -1.68
CA THR A 63 -6.01 0.39 -1.50
C THR A 63 -5.38 0.65 -0.14
N ASN A 64 -5.86 1.66 0.57
CA ASN A 64 -5.58 2.06 1.95
C ASN A 64 -4.17 2.62 2.18
N ASP A 65 -3.23 2.33 1.29
CA ASP A 65 -1.83 2.78 1.39
C ASP A 65 -1.16 2.90 0.01
N PRO A 66 -0.03 3.63 -0.11
CA PRO A 66 0.61 3.92 -1.38
C PRO A 66 1.51 2.81 -1.93
N ARG A 67 1.50 1.56 -1.40
CA ARG A 67 2.44 0.51 -1.77
C ARG A 67 2.52 0.24 -3.28
N HIS A 68 1.37 0.22 -3.95
CA HIS A 68 1.31 -0.02 -5.40
C HIS A 68 1.89 1.16 -6.18
N ILE A 69 1.66 2.40 -5.73
CA ILE A 69 2.24 3.61 -6.33
C ILE A 69 3.76 3.56 -6.21
N VAL A 70 4.27 3.30 -5.00
CA VAL A 70 5.71 3.25 -4.69
C VAL A 70 6.41 2.21 -5.56
N THR A 71 5.87 1.00 -5.62
CA THR A 71 6.49 -0.11 -6.37
C THR A 71 6.41 0.11 -7.88
N THR A 72 5.27 0.56 -8.40
CA THR A 72 5.10 0.84 -9.84
C THR A 72 6.01 1.97 -10.29
N LEU A 73 6.11 3.03 -9.50
CA LEU A 73 6.97 4.18 -9.82
C LEU A 73 8.45 3.82 -9.75
N ALA A 74 8.86 3.04 -8.75
CA ALA A 74 10.24 2.57 -8.63
C ALA A 74 10.68 1.77 -9.86
N ARG A 75 9.83 0.88 -10.34
CA ARG A 75 10.12 -0.04 -11.44
C ARG A 75 9.79 0.52 -12.83
N ALA A 76 9.36 1.77 -12.93
CA ALA A 76 8.91 2.36 -14.19
C ALA A 76 9.93 2.21 -15.33
N ARG A 77 11.22 2.43 -15.05
CA ARG A 77 12.29 2.32 -16.05
C ARG A 77 12.52 0.91 -16.58
N ARG A 78 12.05 -0.11 -15.88
CA ARG A 78 12.10 -1.50 -16.36
C ARG A 78 11.19 -1.74 -17.56
N HIS A 79 10.15 -0.91 -17.74
CA HIS A 79 9.12 -1.06 -18.75
C HIS A 79 9.26 -0.07 -19.91
N VAL A 80 9.73 1.14 -19.62
CA VAL A 80 9.76 2.26 -20.60
C VAL A 80 11.17 2.54 -21.11
N GLY A 81 12.20 2.10 -20.37
CA GLY A 81 13.58 2.42 -20.66
C GLY A 81 14.15 3.48 -19.73
N PRO A 82 15.36 3.98 -20.02
CA PRO A 82 16.12 4.82 -19.07
C PRO A 82 15.53 6.20 -18.83
N ALA A 83 14.85 6.77 -19.82
CA ALA A 83 14.20 8.08 -19.74
C ALA A 83 12.70 7.93 -19.45
N LEU A 84 12.20 8.67 -18.47
CA LEU A 84 10.78 8.71 -18.16
C LEU A 84 10.17 10.01 -18.68
N GLY A 85 9.05 9.89 -19.41
CA GLY A 85 8.27 11.05 -19.83
C GLY A 85 7.63 11.77 -18.63
N GLU A 86 7.51 13.07 -18.70
CA GLU A 86 6.82 13.85 -17.67
C GLU A 86 5.36 13.42 -17.57
N ARG A 87 4.90 13.17 -16.33
CA ARG A 87 3.52 12.68 -16.05
C ARG A 87 3.12 11.43 -16.85
N SER A 88 4.10 10.59 -17.18
CA SER A 88 3.86 9.35 -17.92
C SER A 88 3.09 8.30 -17.10
N MET A 89 2.95 8.50 -15.79
CA MET A 89 2.16 7.64 -14.89
C MET A 89 1.18 8.48 -14.08
N THR A 90 -0.10 8.17 -14.21
CA THR A 90 -1.15 8.84 -13.43
C THR A 90 -1.88 7.84 -12.54
N PHE A 91 -1.87 8.10 -11.25
CA PHE A 91 -2.57 7.33 -10.23
C PHE A 91 -3.75 8.13 -9.71
N HIS A 92 -4.98 7.63 -9.89
CA HIS A 92 -6.17 8.21 -9.29
C HIS A 92 -6.48 7.44 -8.02
N VAL A 93 -6.38 8.09 -6.87
CA VAL A 93 -6.53 7.47 -5.55
C VAL A 93 -7.87 7.85 -4.96
N TYR A 94 -8.74 6.87 -4.80
CA TYR A 94 -10.00 6.99 -4.07
C TYR A 94 -9.91 6.20 -2.77
N GLU A 95 -10.11 6.89 -1.65
CA GLU A 95 -10.25 6.29 -0.34
C GLU A 95 -11.62 6.63 0.27
N SER A 96 -12.03 5.87 1.28
CA SER A 96 -13.35 6.08 1.90
C SER A 96 -13.43 7.34 2.78
N SER A 97 -12.28 7.88 3.16
CA SER A 97 -12.19 9.09 3.96
C SER A 97 -11.01 9.97 3.57
N MET A 98 -11.09 11.27 3.91
CA MET A 98 -9.96 12.18 3.70
C MET A 98 -8.78 11.89 4.62
N VAL A 99 -8.97 11.20 5.74
CA VAL A 99 -7.88 10.78 6.63
C VAL A 99 -6.98 9.74 5.95
N GLU A 100 -7.59 8.75 5.29
CA GLU A 100 -6.88 7.73 4.52
C GLU A 100 -6.14 8.38 3.34
N ALA A 101 -6.82 9.26 2.59
CA ALA A 101 -6.22 9.99 1.47
C ALA A 101 -5.05 10.90 1.93
N ALA A 102 -5.22 11.62 3.04
CA ALA A 102 -4.16 12.44 3.62
C ALA A 102 -2.92 11.63 4.01
N ARG A 103 -3.14 10.39 4.48
CA ARG A 103 -2.04 9.48 4.82
C ARG A 103 -1.25 9.02 3.59
N HIS A 104 -1.89 8.79 2.43
CA HIS A 104 -1.17 8.58 1.16
C HIS A 104 -0.24 9.75 0.86
N VAL A 105 -0.75 10.97 1.01
CA VAL A 105 0.04 12.20 0.75
C VAL A 105 1.22 12.30 1.70
N LEU A 106 1.02 12.05 3.00
CA LEU A 106 2.10 12.07 3.99
C LEU A 106 3.20 11.05 3.68
N LEU A 107 2.82 9.79 3.45
CA LEU A 107 3.78 8.71 3.21
C LEU A 107 4.60 8.95 1.94
N LEU A 108 3.98 9.42 0.87
CA LEU A 108 4.69 9.82 -0.34
C LEU A 108 5.57 11.06 -0.11
N CYS A 109 5.11 12.04 0.70
CA CYS A 109 5.91 13.21 1.07
C CYS A 109 7.20 12.81 1.81
N VAL A 110 7.14 11.83 2.71
CA VAL A 110 8.32 11.28 3.40
C VAL A 110 9.30 10.66 2.41
N LEU A 111 8.81 9.87 1.44
CA LEU A 111 9.68 9.25 0.42
C LEU A 111 10.28 10.28 -0.55
N MET A 112 9.59 11.37 -0.83
CA MET A 112 10.05 12.46 -1.70
C MET A 112 11.08 13.38 -1.03
N SER A 113 11.21 13.35 0.30
CA SER A 113 12.12 14.26 1.03
C SER A 113 13.58 13.93 0.76
N ASP A 114 14.40 14.97 0.56
CA ASP A 114 15.85 14.84 0.46
C ASP A 114 16.58 15.17 1.79
N ASP A 115 15.82 15.54 2.83
CA ASP A 115 16.37 16.01 4.10
C ASP A 115 17.00 14.87 4.92
N LEU A 116 16.68 13.62 4.58
CA LEU A 116 17.16 12.42 5.27
C LEU A 116 18.04 11.57 4.35
N PRO A 117 19.09 10.95 4.90
CA PRO A 117 19.81 9.88 4.20
C PRO A 117 18.86 8.77 3.77
N PRO A 118 19.09 8.10 2.64
CA PRO A 118 18.17 7.09 2.12
C PRO A 118 17.83 5.97 3.11
N SER A 119 18.81 5.44 3.85
CA SER A 119 18.59 4.40 4.85
C SER A 119 17.68 4.87 6.00
N GLU A 120 17.93 6.06 6.53
CA GLU A 120 17.10 6.66 7.56
C GLU A 120 15.69 6.97 7.03
N ARG A 121 15.56 7.37 5.78
CA ARG A 121 14.26 7.60 5.12
C ARG A 121 13.43 6.33 5.06
N VAL A 122 14.03 5.19 4.72
CA VAL A 122 13.37 3.87 4.75
C VAL A 122 12.88 3.54 6.15
N GLU A 123 13.74 3.70 7.14
CA GLU A 123 13.42 3.43 8.55
C GLU A 123 12.25 4.32 9.04
N ARG A 124 12.32 5.64 8.79
CA ARG A 124 11.25 6.58 9.16
C ARG A 124 9.95 6.30 8.43
N PHE A 125 10.03 5.98 7.15
CA PHE A 125 8.85 5.61 6.37
C PHE A 125 8.15 4.39 6.97
N LEU A 126 8.89 3.30 7.25
CA LEU A 126 8.33 2.09 7.82
C LEU A 126 7.79 2.30 9.23
N GLU A 127 8.45 3.10 10.05
CA GLU A 127 7.97 3.45 11.37
C GLU A 127 6.63 4.21 11.30
N ILE A 128 6.52 5.24 10.47
CA ILE A 128 5.26 5.98 10.27
C ILE A 128 4.20 5.06 9.65
N PHE A 129 4.61 4.20 8.73
CA PHE A 129 3.70 3.28 8.04
C PHE A 129 3.12 2.22 8.98
N MET A 130 3.93 1.63 9.87
CA MET A 130 3.56 0.42 10.59
C MET A 130 3.18 0.64 12.06
N ASN A 131 3.71 1.67 12.72
CA ASN A 131 3.66 1.80 14.18
C ASN A 131 2.56 2.72 14.68
N ALA A 132 1.83 2.29 15.70
CA ALA A 132 0.87 3.13 16.43
C ALA A 132 1.55 4.21 17.28
N THR A 133 2.79 3.96 17.69
CA THR A 133 3.63 4.90 18.45
C THR A 133 4.98 5.08 17.76
N LEU A 134 5.56 6.26 17.89
CA LEU A 134 6.75 6.71 17.18
C LEU A 134 7.87 7.10 18.15
N ARG A 135 9.12 7.00 17.68
CA ARG A 135 10.25 7.69 18.29
C ARG A 135 10.03 9.20 18.21
N GLU A 136 10.64 9.93 19.13
CA GLU A 136 10.53 11.39 19.20
C GLU A 136 10.95 12.06 17.89
N SER A 137 12.10 11.67 17.34
CA SER A 137 12.62 12.20 16.07
C SER A 137 11.74 11.85 14.84
N THR A 138 11.04 10.72 14.85
CA THR A 138 10.06 10.38 13.79
C THR A 138 8.78 11.20 13.94
N ALA A 139 8.33 11.46 15.17
CA ALA A 139 7.20 12.34 15.40
C ALA A 139 7.49 13.77 14.94
N GLU A 140 8.68 14.31 15.21
CA GLU A 140 9.14 15.61 14.70
C GLU A 140 9.17 15.66 13.16
N LEU A 141 9.58 14.57 12.50
CA LEU A 141 9.51 14.46 11.04
C LEU A 141 8.06 14.54 10.53
N VAL A 142 7.12 13.84 11.19
CA VAL A 142 5.69 13.91 10.83
C VAL A 142 5.17 15.34 10.96
N GLU A 143 5.52 16.05 12.04
CA GLU A 143 5.14 17.44 12.25
C GLU A 143 5.71 18.36 11.16
N THR A 144 6.98 18.17 10.79
CA THR A 144 7.65 18.93 9.72
C THR A 144 6.98 18.67 8.37
N CYS A 145 6.73 17.40 8.03
CA CYS A 145 6.00 17.06 6.82
C CYS A 145 4.58 17.65 6.82
N ALA A 146 3.87 17.59 7.94
CA ALA A 146 2.52 18.14 8.07
C ALA A 146 2.51 19.66 7.89
N ALA A 147 3.48 20.38 8.44
CA ALA A 147 3.63 21.81 8.24
C ALA A 147 3.93 22.18 6.78
N ARG A 148 4.80 21.40 6.12
CA ARG A 148 5.09 21.56 4.68
C ARG A 148 3.82 21.30 3.84
N LEU A 149 3.09 20.23 4.12
CA LEU A 149 1.86 19.86 3.41
C LEU A 149 0.79 20.94 3.60
N GLU A 150 0.59 21.44 4.82
CA GLU A 150 -0.35 22.54 5.07
C GLU A 150 0.01 23.79 4.26
N ARG A 151 1.28 24.17 4.22
CA ARG A 151 1.74 25.33 3.47
C ARG A 151 1.57 25.15 1.95
N VAL A 152 2.10 24.05 1.39
CA VAL A 152 2.13 23.84 -0.06
C VAL A 152 0.72 23.57 -0.60
N VAL A 153 -0.02 22.64 0.01
CA VAL A 153 -1.40 22.31 -0.44
C VAL A 153 -2.35 23.46 -0.19
N GLY A 154 -2.15 24.21 0.90
CA GLY A 154 -2.90 25.45 1.16
C GLY A 154 -2.72 26.49 0.07
N ALA A 155 -1.48 26.73 -0.37
CA ALA A 155 -1.17 27.63 -1.48
C ALA A 155 -1.77 27.14 -2.82
N MET A 156 -1.73 25.82 -3.10
CA MET A 156 -2.40 25.25 -4.26
C MET A 156 -3.92 25.49 -4.23
N PHE A 157 -4.56 25.42 -3.06
CA PHE A 157 -5.99 25.69 -2.92
C PHE A 157 -6.33 27.17 -3.01
N ALA A 158 -5.42 28.06 -2.63
CA ALA A 158 -5.55 29.50 -2.78
C ALA A 158 -5.32 29.99 -4.23
N GLY A 159 -4.84 29.14 -5.12
CA GLY A 159 -4.48 29.51 -6.49
C GLY A 159 -3.07 30.13 -6.60
N GLU A 160 -2.23 29.91 -5.61
CA GLU A 160 -0.85 30.41 -5.53
C GLU A 160 0.19 29.34 -5.90
N ALA A 161 -0.22 28.33 -6.66
CA ALA A 161 0.66 27.20 -7.04
C ALA A 161 1.87 27.64 -7.88
N ASP A 162 1.78 28.76 -8.59
CA ASP A 162 2.86 29.29 -9.44
C ASP A 162 3.90 30.10 -8.66
N ALA A 163 3.69 30.35 -7.36
CA ALA A 163 4.70 31.02 -6.53
C ALA A 163 6.00 30.18 -6.52
N PRO A 164 7.19 30.79 -6.70
CA PRO A 164 8.43 30.04 -6.94
C PRO A 164 8.80 29.02 -5.84
N ASP A 165 8.48 29.32 -4.60
CA ASP A 165 8.69 28.43 -3.45
C ASP A 165 7.68 27.29 -3.37
N ILE A 166 6.54 27.39 -4.05
CA ILE A 166 5.49 26.37 -4.14
C ILE A 166 5.66 25.54 -5.42
N ALA A 167 5.81 26.18 -6.58
CA ALA A 167 5.94 25.51 -7.88
C ALA A 167 7.12 24.53 -7.94
N ASN A 168 8.22 24.86 -7.24
CA ASN A 168 9.39 24.00 -7.14
C ASN A 168 9.26 22.86 -6.12
N ASP A 169 8.23 22.87 -5.28
CA ASP A 169 8.02 21.78 -4.33
C ASP A 169 7.48 20.53 -5.05
N ARG A 170 8.06 19.35 -4.78
CA ARG A 170 7.63 18.08 -5.38
C ARG A 170 6.17 17.77 -5.07
N VAL A 171 5.67 18.14 -3.90
CA VAL A 171 4.26 17.97 -3.52
C VAL A 171 3.35 18.69 -4.53
N CYS A 172 3.67 19.93 -4.89
CA CYS A 172 2.90 20.68 -5.88
C CYS A 172 2.92 20.04 -7.27
N ARG A 173 4.06 19.47 -7.66
CA ARG A 173 4.23 18.86 -8.99
C ARG A 173 3.60 17.47 -9.11
N VAL A 174 3.66 16.68 -8.04
CA VAL A 174 3.21 15.27 -8.04
C VAL A 174 1.70 15.16 -7.77
N PHE A 175 1.17 15.94 -6.83
CA PHE A 175 -0.22 15.80 -6.43
C PHE A 175 -1.17 16.69 -7.24
N ASP A 176 -2.33 16.11 -7.53
CA ASP A 176 -3.47 16.81 -8.15
C ASP A 176 -4.72 16.68 -7.26
N PHE A 177 -5.16 17.81 -6.74
CA PHE A 177 -6.34 17.92 -5.89
C PHE A 177 -7.55 18.57 -6.61
N SER A 178 -7.50 18.70 -7.93
CA SER A 178 -8.54 19.33 -8.72
C SER A 178 -9.89 18.58 -8.68
N LEU A 179 -9.86 17.31 -8.30
CA LEU A 179 -11.04 16.46 -8.18
C LEU A 179 -11.77 16.61 -6.85
N LEU A 180 -11.16 17.28 -5.87
CA LEU A 180 -11.75 17.50 -4.55
C LEU A 180 -12.74 18.65 -4.56
N LYS A 181 -13.86 18.47 -3.84
CA LYS A 181 -14.80 19.52 -3.52
C LYS A 181 -14.26 20.41 -2.39
N PHE A 182 -14.80 21.61 -2.23
CA PHE A 182 -14.36 22.54 -1.19
C PHE A 182 -14.35 21.93 0.22
N LYS A 183 -15.43 21.23 0.61
CA LYS A 183 -15.50 20.54 1.89
C LYS A 183 -14.39 19.49 2.06
N GLU A 184 -14.09 18.73 1.02
CA GLU A 184 -13.06 17.70 1.02
C GLU A 184 -11.65 18.32 1.13
N LYS A 185 -11.44 19.48 0.51
CA LYS A 185 -10.22 20.28 0.68
C LYS A 185 -10.04 20.76 2.12
N ASP A 186 -11.11 21.27 2.73
CA ASP A 186 -11.08 21.70 4.13
C ASP A 186 -10.77 20.52 5.08
N GLU A 187 -11.40 19.36 4.84
CA GLU A 187 -11.13 18.14 5.61
C GLU A 187 -9.67 17.66 5.45
N LEU A 188 -9.10 17.73 4.23
CA LEU A 188 -7.70 17.38 3.98
C LEU A 188 -6.76 18.31 4.75
N MET A 189 -7.02 19.61 4.70
CA MET A 189 -6.23 20.62 5.42
C MET A 189 -6.31 20.41 6.94
N GLU A 190 -7.48 20.03 7.45
CA GLU A 190 -7.63 19.73 8.88
C GLU A 190 -6.86 18.47 9.28
N CYS A 191 -6.77 17.45 8.42
CA CYS A 191 -5.89 16.29 8.66
C CYS A 191 -4.43 16.74 8.87
N PHE A 192 -3.89 17.57 7.98
CA PHE A 192 -2.51 18.06 8.11
C PHE A 192 -2.30 18.90 9.37
N ARG A 193 -3.24 19.78 9.70
CA ARG A 193 -3.19 20.56 10.94
C ARG A 193 -3.21 19.68 12.18
N SER A 194 -4.02 18.64 12.17
CA SER A 194 -4.16 17.71 13.29
C SER A 194 -2.87 16.93 13.61
N TRP A 195 -1.95 16.82 12.64
CA TRP A 195 -0.66 16.14 12.82
C TRP A 195 0.45 17.05 13.33
N ARG A 196 0.19 18.35 13.45
CA ARG A 196 1.15 19.32 14.00
C ARG A 196 1.06 19.39 15.51
N ALA A 197 2.19 19.65 16.15
CA ALA A 197 2.20 20.09 17.56
C ALA A 197 1.60 21.49 17.68
N GLU A 198 0.84 21.74 18.73
CA GLU A 198 0.39 23.09 19.02
C GLU A 198 1.55 24.00 19.44
N PRO A 199 1.58 25.27 18.99
CA PRO A 199 2.50 26.24 19.53
C PRO A 199 2.31 26.36 21.05
N ARG A 200 3.41 26.28 21.81
CA ARG A 200 3.39 26.52 23.26
C ARG A 200 2.75 27.88 23.55
N GLY A 201 1.55 27.89 24.09
CA GLY A 201 0.90 29.13 24.55
C GLY A 201 -0.49 29.43 24.01
N SER A 202 -1.04 28.66 23.06
CA SER A 202 -2.41 28.86 22.64
C SER A 202 -3.39 28.32 23.69
N ARG A 203 -3.91 29.22 24.53
CA ARG A 203 -5.02 28.93 25.45
C ARG A 203 -6.29 28.67 24.62
N GLY A 204 -6.74 27.43 24.57
CA GLY A 204 -8.09 27.10 24.12
C GLY A 204 -8.26 26.27 22.87
N SER A 205 -7.22 25.86 22.17
CA SER A 205 -7.32 24.89 21.09
C SER A 205 -7.09 23.47 21.61
N SER A 206 -8.09 22.61 21.44
CA SER A 206 -8.09 21.24 21.97
C SER A 206 -7.46 20.21 21.00
N SER A 207 -6.69 20.65 20.02
CA SER A 207 -6.38 19.85 18.84
C SER A 207 -4.95 19.32 18.71
N SER A 208 -4.17 19.16 19.78
CA SER A 208 -2.86 18.53 19.62
C SER A 208 -2.95 17.01 19.62
N ALA A 209 -2.43 16.39 18.56
CA ALA A 209 -2.29 14.94 18.45
C ALA A 209 -1.50 14.32 19.63
N HIS A 210 -0.63 15.10 20.27
CA HIS A 210 0.15 14.71 21.43
C HIS A 210 -0.65 14.59 22.74
N ARG A 211 -1.91 15.03 22.75
CA ARG A 211 -2.80 14.83 23.91
C ARG A 211 -3.42 13.44 23.96
N PHE A 212 -3.35 12.69 22.88
CA PHE A 212 -3.97 11.38 22.82
C PHE A 212 -2.93 10.31 23.14
N ASP A 213 -3.20 9.57 24.19
CA ASP A 213 -2.49 8.35 24.48
C ASP A 213 -2.95 7.27 23.52
N ALA A 214 -2.10 6.95 22.51
CA ALA A 214 -2.41 5.93 21.53
C ALA A 214 -2.63 4.57 22.17
N ASP A 215 -1.94 4.28 23.25
CA ASP A 215 -2.06 3.02 23.97
C ASP A 215 -3.43 2.91 24.63
N ALA A 216 -3.90 3.97 25.29
CA ALA A 216 -5.24 4.00 25.90
C ALA A 216 -6.35 3.91 24.84
N LEU A 217 -6.22 4.62 23.71
CA LEU A 217 -7.20 4.56 22.61
C LEU A 217 -7.22 3.17 21.94
N ARG A 218 -6.05 2.59 21.77
CA ARG A 218 -5.89 1.26 21.20
C ARG A 218 -6.40 0.19 22.14
N ASP A 219 -6.12 0.29 23.43
CA ASP A 219 -6.63 -0.62 24.46
C ASP A 219 -8.16 -0.61 24.52
N LYS A 220 -8.79 0.57 24.48
CA LYS A 220 -10.25 0.70 24.37
C LYS A 220 -10.83 -0.09 23.19
N ARG A 221 -10.13 -0.07 22.06
CA ARG A 221 -10.55 -0.82 20.87
C ARG A 221 -10.32 -2.33 21.01
N LEU A 222 -9.19 -2.73 21.61
CA LEU A 222 -8.90 -4.13 21.91
C LEU A 222 -9.93 -4.72 22.90
N ARG A 223 -10.30 -3.96 23.94
CA ARG A 223 -11.38 -4.36 24.89
C ARG A 223 -12.70 -4.59 24.16
N LYS A 224 -13.08 -3.67 23.27
CA LYS A 224 -14.31 -3.82 22.47
C LYS A 224 -14.26 -5.04 21.55
N TYR A 225 -13.09 -5.37 21.00
CA TYR A 225 -12.92 -6.49 20.10
C TYR A 225 -12.89 -7.83 20.82
N TYR A 226 -12.12 -7.93 21.90
CA TYR A 226 -11.97 -9.18 22.63
C TYR A 226 -13.15 -9.45 23.58
N ASP A 227 -13.83 -8.40 24.05
CA ASP A 227 -14.93 -8.45 25.01
C ASP A 227 -14.59 -9.35 26.22
N ASP A 228 -15.39 -10.37 26.53
CA ASP A 228 -15.14 -11.33 27.62
C ASP A 228 -13.78 -12.05 27.52
N ARG A 229 -13.17 -12.08 26.35
CA ARG A 229 -11.86 -12.71 26.11
C ARG A 229 -10.67 -11.77 26.34
N TYR A 230 -10.91 -10.54 26.73
CA TYR A 230 -9.83 -9.53 26.82
C TYR A 230 -8.71 -9.96 27.77
N ASP A 231 -9.02 -10.56 28.91
CA ASP A 231 -8.02 -11.01 29.88
C ASP A 231 -7.21 -12.23 29.38
N HIS A 232 -7.75 -12.94 28.41
CA HIS A 232 -7.12 -14.09 27.76
C HIS A 232 -6.60 -13.76 26.34
N ARG A 233 -6.44 -12.48 26.00
CA ARG A 233 -6.07 -12.04 24.65
C ARG A 233 -4.77 -12.63 24.12
N ALA A 234 -3.82 -12.96 24.99
CA ALA A 234 -2.58 -13.61 24.58
C ALA A 234 -2.84 -14.98 23.91
N ASN A 235 -3.77 -15.78 24.46
CA ASN A 235 -4.15 -17.08 23.89
C ASN A 235 -4.89 -16.91 22.55
N VAL A 236 -5.68 -15.85 22.42
CA VAL A 236 -6.36 -15.54 21.15
C VAL A 236 -5.36 -15.10 20.09
N VAL A 237 -4.33 -14.33 20.45
CA VAL A 237 -3.24 -13.94 19.54
C VAL A 237 -2.48 -15.17 19.05
N ASP A 238 -2.15 -16.10 19.94
CA ASP A 238 -1.48 -17.35 19.59
C ASP A 238 -2.32 -18.20 18.64
N TRP A 239 -3.62 -18.34 18.93
CA TRP A 239 -4.56 -19.07 18.07
C TRP A 239 -4.69 -18.41 16.70
N ASP A 240 -4.88 -17.08 16.64
CA ASP A 240 -4.99 -16.32 15.40
C ASP A 240 -3.72 -16.48 14.53
N TYR A 241 -2.54 -16.46 15.16
CA TYR A 241 -1.30 -16.67 14.46
C TYR A 241 -1.23 -18.05 13.81
N ASN A 242 -1.39 -19.11 14.59
CA ASN A 242 -1.22 -20.46 14.08
C ASN A 242 -2.33 -20.86 13.09
N MET A 243 -3.57 -20.47 13.37
CA MET A 243 -4.73 -20.91 12.58
C MET A 243 -5.04 -20.00 11.38
N ARG A 244 -4.50 -18.79 11.35
CA ARG A 244 -4.82 -17.81 10.31
C ARG A 244 -3.57 -17.30 9.57
N VAL A 245 -2.56 -16.84 10.27
CA VAL A 245 -1.37 -16.24 9.66
C VAL A 245 -0.47 -17.32 9.08
N ASP A 246 -0.02 -18.25 9.90
CA ASP A 246 0.87 -19.34 9.47
C ASP A 246 0.16 -20.30 8.52
N ALA A 247 -1.07 -20.70 8.84
CA ALA A 247 -1.87 -21.57 7.99
C ALA A 247 -2.19 -20.96 6.61
N ALA A 248 -2.24 -19.64 6.48
CA ALA A 248 -2.37 -18.94 5.20
C ALA A 248 -1.06 -18.83 4.42
N GLY A 249 0.06 -19.33 4.96
CA GLY A 249 1.38 -19.29 4.34
C GLY A 249 2.17 -18.00 4.62
N ALA A 250 1.69 -17.14 5.51
CA ALA A 250 2.37 -15.91 5.92
C ALA A 250 3.36 -16.12 7.07
N GLY A 251 3.95 -17.32 7.21
CA GLY A 251 4.89 -17.66 8.30
C GLY A 251 6.21 -16.86 8.28
N VAL A 252 6.44 -16.02 7.27
CA VAL A 252 7.51 -15.01 7.29
C VAL A 252 7.23 -13.91 8.32
N ILE A 253 5.97 -13.69 8.68
CA ILE A 253 5.59 -12.86 9.81
C ILE A 253 5.88 -13.68 11.07
N HIS A 254 7.01 -13.41 11.73
CA HIS A 254 7.38 -14.16 12.92
C HIS A 254 6.37 -13.90 14.06
N PHE A 255 6.01 -14.96 14.81
CA PHE A 255 5.06 -14.87 15.92
C PHE A 255 5.35 -13.73 16.89
N LYS A 256 6.62 -13.54 17.26
CA LYS A 256 7.03 -12.45 18.17
C LYS A 256 6.60 -11.08 17.64
N HIS A 257 6.81 -10.80 16.36
CA HIS A 257 6.42 -9.51 15.75
C HIS A 257 4.91 -9.36 15.64
N PHE A 258 4.21 -10.44 15.26
CA PHE A 258 2.75 -10.44 15.23
C PHE A 258 2.15 -10.18 16.62
N ALA A 259 2.64 -10.88 17.65
CA ALA A 259 2.20 -10.70 19.03
C ALA A 259 2.54 -9.30 19.54
N GLN A 260 3.73 -8.79 19.26
CA GLN A 260 4.13 -7.43 19.63
C GLN A 260 3.19 -6.40 19.00
N PHE A 261 2.95 -6.46 17.71
CA PHE A 261 2.00 -5.56 17.04
C PHE A 261 0.61 -5.64 17.67
N ARG A 262 0.08 -6.84 17.88
CA ARG A 262 -1.25 -7.06 18.48
C ARG A 262 -1.34 -6.48 19.89
N LEU A 263 -0.31 -6.58 20.68
CA LEU A 263 -0.29 -6.13 22.08
C LEU A 263 0.09 -4.67 22.24
N THR A 264 1.10 -4.21 21.52
CA THR A 264 1.67 -2.85 21.71
C THR A 264 1.41 -1.88 20.57
N GLY A 265 1.02 -2.37 19.40
CA GLY A 265 0.87 -1.53 18.20
C GLY A 265 2.19 -1.21 17.49
N VAL A 266 3.32 -1.76 17.94
CA VAL A 266 4.61 -1.59 17.29
C VAL A 266 4.87 -2.78 16.38
N ALA A 267 4.80 -2.55 15.07
CA ALA A 267 5.07 -3.55 14.04
C ALA A 267 6.49 -3.48 13.49
N TYR A 268 7.06 -2.28 13.44
CA TYR A 268 8.43 -2.03 13.03
C TYR A 268 9.28 -1.65 14.26
N PRO A 269 9.88 -2.63 14.93
CA PRO A 269 10.74 -2.38 16.10
C PRO A 269 12.11 -1.87 15.63
N VAL A 270 12.57 -0.76 16.18
CA VAL A 270 13.96 -0.32 16.05
C VAL A 270 14.70 -0.74 17.31
N ARG A 271 15.90 -1.30 17.14
CA ARG A 271 16.70 -1.86 18.25
C ARG A 271 16.96 -0.78 19.30
N GLU A 272 16.72 -1.12 20.57
CA GLU A 272 16.94 -0.26 21.73
C GLU A 272 16.17 1.08 21.73
N ALA A 273 15.23 1.26 20.80
CA ALA A 273 14.44 2.47 20.72
C ALA A 273 13.20 2.42 21.63
N THR A 274 12.83 3.59 22.13
CA THR A 274 11.54 3.81 22.79
C THR A 274 10.60 4.56 21.85
N PHE A 275 9.30 4.31 21.98
CA PHE A 275 8.26 4.88 21.13
C PHE A 275 7.27 5.70 21.97
N PRO A 276 7.68 6.86 22.54
CA PRO A 276 6.88 7.61 23.50
C PRO A 276 5.79 8.49 22.86
N LYS A 277 5.81 8.64 21.55
CA LYS A 277 4.90 9.55 20.84
C LYS A 277 3.82 8.79 20.09
N THR A 278 2.59 9.25 20.15
CA THR A 278 1.50 8.72 19.32
C THR A 278 1.74 9.03 17.85
N ASN A 279 1.49 8.06 16.97
CA ASN A 279 1.46 8.30 15.54
C ASN A 279 0.15 8.99 15.14
N PRO A 280 0.17 10.30 14.86
CA PRO A 280 -1.05 11.03 14.61
C PRO A 280 -1.72 10.65 13.29
N SER A 281 -0.98 10.08 12.34
CA SER A 281 -1.50 9.67 11.05
C SER A 281 -2.35 8.39 11.10
N LEU A 282 -2.35 7.69 12.22
CA LEU A 282 -3.22 6.53 12.51
C LEU A 282 -4.42 6.88 13.40
N LEU A 283 -4.61 8.15 13.71
CA LEU A 283 -5.79 8.62 14.42
C LEU A 283 -6.88 9.00 13.43
N GLY A 284 -8.09 8.51 13.68
CA GLY A 284 -9.26 8.88 12.89
C GLY A 284 -9.77 10.24 13.29
N LEU A 285 -10.24 11.00 12.28
CA LEU A 285 -10.96 12.24 12.45
C LEU A 285 -12.39 12.03 11.94
N ALA A 286 -13.40 12.45 12.71
CA ALA A 286 -14.77 12.49 12.28
C ALA A 286 -15.26 13.94 12.27
N PHE A 287 -15.77 14.36 11.11
CA PHE A 287 -16.31 15.68 10.88
C PHE A 287 -17.84 15.58 10.85
N GLY A 288 -18.54 16.28 11.74
CA GLY A 288 -20.00 16.25 11.73
C GLY A 288 -20.67 17.00 12.89
N LYS A 289 -21.99 17.12 12.82
CA LYS A 289 -22.78 17.70 13.90
C LYS A 289 -22.90 16.74 15.07
N THR A 290 -22.69 17.26 16.27
CA THR A 290 -22.53 16.64 17.59
C THR A 290 -23.60 15.67 18.08
N LYS A 291 -24.69 15.43 17.36
CA LYS A 291 -25.82 14.66 17.91
C LYS A 291 -25.55 13.17 18.14
N GLU A 292 -24.51 12.64 17.52
CA GLU A 292 -24.21 11.19 17.53
C GLU A 292 -23.04 10.80 18.42
N PHE A 293 -22.26 11.75 18.94
CA PHE A 293 -21.09 11.47 19.76
C PHE A 293 -21.39 11.74 21.25
N LYS A 294 -21.35 10.68 22.05
CA LYS A 294 -21.62 10.75 23.50
C LYS A 294 -20.45 11.30 24.33
N ASP A 295 -19.30 11.59 23.77
CA ASP A 295 -18.18 12.23 24.46
C ASP A 295 -18.43 13.74 24.54
N ARG A 296 -19.05 14.16 25.63
CA ARG A 296 -19.41 15.55 25.92
C ARG A 296 -18.21 16.47 26.14
N ASP A 297 -17.03 15.94 26.32
CA ASP A 297 -15.83 16.70 26.72
C ASP A 297 -15.15 17.41 25.54
N LEU A 298 -15.57 17.13 24.31
CA LEU A 298 -15.00 17.70 23.08
C LEU A 298 -15.94 18.67 22.35
N ALA A 299 -17.08 19.02 22.94
CA ALA A 299 -18.06 19.90 22.32
C ALA A 299 -17.68 21.37 22.52
N ASP A 300 -17.00 21.95 21.56
CA ASP A 300 -16.90 23.40 21.46
C ASP A 300 -18.14 23.97 20.69
N ARG A 301 -18.78 25.00 21.26
CA ARG A 301 -20.07 25.51 20.83
C ARG A 301 -20.04 25.95 19.38
N GLY A 302 -20.73 25.22 18.50
CA GLY A 302 -21.00 25.60 17.12
C GLY A 302 -19.98 25.22 16.07
N ARG A 303 -18.89 24.54 16.43
CA ARG A 303 -17.93 23.93 15.50
C ARG A 303 -18.31 22.49 15.16
N SER A 304 -17.89 21.99 13.99
CA SER A 304 -17.94 20.57 13.69
C SER A 304 -17.12 19.83 14.74
N VAL A 305 -17.74 18.87 15.41
CA VAL A 305 -17.03 18.09 16.43
C VAL A 305 -16.10 17.13 15.76
N GLU A 306 -14.87 17.20 16.19
CA GLU A 306 -13.82 16.32 15.82
C GLU A 306 -13.78 15.15 16.81
N SER A 307 -14.11 13.96 16.37
CA SER A 307 -13.89 12.74 17.16
C SER A 307 -12.57 12.14 16.76
N ARG A 308 -11.70 11.93 17.72
CA ARG A 308 -10.40 11.26 17.52
C ARG A 308 -10.40 9.91 18.20
N GLY A 309 -9.85 8.93 17.53
CA GLY A 309 -9.67 7.60 18.07
C GLY A 309 -8.56 6.88 17.31
N PHE A 310 -8.06 5.78 17.86
CA PHE A 310 -7.21 4.88 17.09
C PHE A 310 -8.09 3.98 16.23
N TRP A 311 -8.06 4.18 14.94
CA TRP A 311 -8.91 3.46 13.98
C TRP A 311 -8.11 2.56 13.03
N GLY A 312 -6.80 2.46 13.23
CA GLY A 312 -5.97 1.49 12.54
C GLY A 312 -6.45 0.08 12.82
N ASP A 313 -6.17 -0.83 11.90
CA ASP A 313 -6.49 -2.25 12.10
C ASP A 313 -5.67 -2.79 13.27
N VAL A 314 -6.34 -3.38 14.24
CA VAL A 314 -5.69 -4.00 15.40
C VAL A 314 -5.58 -5.52 15.26
N LEU A 315 -6.06 -6.09 14.17
CA LEU A 315 -6.15 -7.53 13.93
C LEU A 315 -5.18 -8.01 12.87
N ASN A 316 -5.36 -7.50 11.65
CA ASN A 316 -4.43 -7.77 10.58
C ASN A 316 -3.20 -6.89 10.78
N SER A 317 -2.05 -7.39 10.47
CA SER A 317 -0.81 -6.64 10.65
C SER A 317 -0.44 -5.89 9.36
N PRO A 318 0.32 -4.80 9.46
CA PRO A 318 0.81 -4.05 8.31
C PRO A 318 1.89 -4.79 7.50
N TYR A 319 2.35 -5.95 7.98
CA TYR A 319 3.42 -6.72 7.33
C TYR A 319 3.08 -7.20 5.93
N HIS A 320 1.78 -7.39 5.62
CA HIS A 320 1.35 -7.90 4.32
C HIS A 320 1.72 -6.97 3.16
N CYS A 321 1.82 -5.67 3.40
CA CYS A 321 2.06 -4.68 2.36
C CYS A 321 3.45 -4.78 1.72
N PHE A 322 4.48 -4.97 2.55
CA PHE A 322 5.87 -5.02 2.09
C PHE A 322 6.64 -6.23 2.62
N GLY A 323 6.09 -7.05 3.51
CA GLY A 323 6.83 -8.07 4.25
C GLY A 323 6.53 -9.52 3.87
N THR A 324 5.54 -9.79 3.01
CA THR A 324 5.12 -11.16 2.70
C THR A 324 5.46 -11.63 1.30
N ASP A 325 5.91 -10.75 0.43
CA ASP A 325 6.50 -11.08 -0.87
C ASP A 325 7.70 -10.17 -1.17
N ALA A 326 8.64 -10.65 -1.96
CA ALA A 326 9.78 -9.90 -2.46
C ALA A 326 10.25 -10.49 -3.78
N GLU A 327 10.92 -9.67 -4.60
CA GLU A 327 11.55 -10.11 -5.84
C GLU A 327 12.70 -11.08 -5.54
N ASP A 328 13.55 -10.78 -4.55
CA ASP A 328 14.59 -11.69 -4.08
C ASP A 328 13.99 -12.82 -3.23
N LYS A 329 13.73 -13.96 -3.87
CA LYS A 329 13.18 -15.14 -3.20
C LYS A 329 14.11 -15.74 -2.13
N LYS A 330 15.39 -15.39 -2.12
CA LYS A 330 16.34 -15.83 -1.07
C LYS A 330 15.96 -15.30 0.31
N LEU A 331 15.22 -14.19 0.38
CA LEU A 331 14.67 -13.66 1.64
C LEU A 331 13.68 -14.63 2.33
N PHE A 332 13.13 -15.58 1.59
CA PHE A 332 12.19 -16.56 2.13
C PHE A 332 12.85 -17.91 2.46
N ARG A 333 14.18 -17.99 2.40
CA ARG A 333 14.95 -19.20 2.71
C ARG A 333 14.66 -19.69 4.13
N VAL A 334 14.57 -21.00 4.25
CA VAL A 334 14.44 -21.71 5.54
C VAL A 334 15.74 -22.42 5.84
N ALA A 335 16.31 -22.21 7.02
CA ALA A 335 17.46 -22.96 7.53
C ALA A 335 17.12 -23.50 8.92
N ASN A 336 17.51 -24.74 9.23
CA ASN A 336 17.19 -25.38 10.50
C ASN A 336 15.71 -25.31 10.90
N ARG A 337 14.79 -25.43 9.92
CA ARG A 337 13.33 -25.31 10.08
C ARG A 337 12.84 -23.91 10.53
N GLN A 338 13.69 -22.91 10.44
CA GLN A 338 13.34 -21.52 10.76
C GLN A 338 13.57 -20.64 9.51
N ARG A 339 12.77 -19.63 9.34
CA ARG A 339 13.01 -18.64 8.31
C ARG A 339 14.21 -17.79 8.69
N VAL A 340 15.12 -17.60 7.74
CA VAL A 340 16.34 -16.81 7.95
C VAL A 340 16.00 -15.33 8.14
N HIS A 341 15.01 -14.86 7.38
CA HIS A 341 14.53 -13.48 7.48
C HIS A 341 13.06 -13.45 7.90
N ASN A 342 12.67 -12.36 8.52
CA ASN A 342 11.32 -12.10 8.98
C ASN A 342 10.67 -10.98 8.17
N ALA A 343 9.35 -10.78 8.31
CA ALA A 343 8.60 -9.80 7.55
C ALA A 343 9.05 -8.34 7.76
N VAL A 344 9.67 -8.00 8.88
CA VAL A 344 10.23 -6.66 9.13
C VAL A 344 11.42 -6.43 8.19
N GLU A 345 12.36 -7.38 8.16
CA GLU A 345 13.55 -7.33 7.29
C GLU A 345 13.18 -7.35 5.81
N VAL A 346 12.17 -8.15 5.44
CA VAL A 346 11.64 -8.17 4.07
C VAL A 346 11.01 -6.83 3.71
N SER A 347 10.26 -6.21 4.61
CA SER A 347 9.66 -4.88 4.39
C SER A 347 10.74 -3.81 4.19
N GLU A 348 11.78 -3.86 5.01
CA GLU A 348 12.92 -2.95 4.93
C GLU A 348 13.66 -3.10 3.60
N HIS A 349 13.94 -4.33 3.19
CA HIS A 349 14.53 -4.64 1.89
C HIS A 349 13.68 -4.10 0.73
N ASN A 350 12.38 -4.35 0.73
CA ASN A 350 11.51 -3.95 -0.37
C ASN A 350 11.39 -2.43 -0.51
N VAL A 351 11.23 -1.71 0.59
CA VAL A 351 11.16 -0.24 0.56
C VAL A 351 12.52 0.35 0.18
N ALA A 352 13.62 -0.23 0.68
CA ALA A 352 14.97 0.16 0.30
C ALA A 352 15.23 -0.06 -1.20
N ALA A 353 14.83 -1.21 -1.75
CA ALA A 353 14.95 -1.51 -3.17
C ALA A 353 14.16 -0.51 -4.02
N CYS A 354 12.92 -0.20 -3.65
CA CYS A 354 12.11 0.80 -4.34
C CYS A 354 12.78 2.18 -4.31
N LEU A 355 13.24 2.64 -3.16
CA LEU A 355 13.89 3.94 -3.04
C LEU A 355 15.20 4.00 -3.83
N PHE A 356 15.98 2.92 -3.82
CA PHE A 356 17.20 2.80 -4.62
C PHE A 356 16.89 2.90 -6.11
N GLU A 357 15.92 2.16 -6.63
CA GLU A 357 15.56 2.19 -8.04
C GLU A 357 15.07 3.58 -8.47
N MET A 358 14.29 4.25 -7.63
CA MET A 358 13.88 5.64 -7.89
C MET A 358 15.07 6.60 -8.01
N ARG A 359 16.15 6.38 -7.25
CA ARG A 359 17.32 7.24 -7.22
C ARG A 359 18.39 6.87 -8.26
N ALA A 360 18.60 5.56 -8.46
CA ALA A 360 19.67 5.05 -9.32
C ALA A 360 19.20 4.73 -10.75
N GLY A 361 17.90 4.66 -10.99
CA GLY A 361 17.31 4.30 -12.28
C GLY A 361 17.57 2.86 -12.73
N LYS A 362 18.06 2.01 -11.84
CA LYS A 362 18.42 0.61 -12.11
C LYS A 362 17.95 -0.30 -10.97
N PRO A 363 17.63 -1.58 -11.25
CA PRO A 363 17.21 -2.51 -10.24
C PRO A 363 18.23 -2.67 -9.11
N TRP A 364 17.73 -2.75 -7.89
CA TRP A 364 18.53 -3.16 -6.75
C TRP A 364 18.98 -4.61 -6.95
N ARG A 365 20.27 -4.82 -7.04
CA ARG A 365 20.86 -6.15 -6.99
C ARG A 365 21.71 -6.24 -5.75
N ARG A 366 21.40 -7.20 -4.89
CA ARG A 366 22.24 -7.51 -3.74
C ARG A 366 23.65 -7.81 -4.24
N ALA A 367 24.66 -7.12 -3.71
CA ALA A 367 26.05 -7.38 -4.08
C ALA A 367 26.40 -8.84 -3.78
N GLY A 368 26.80 -9.61 -4.80
CA GLY A 368 27.13 -11.02 -4.66
C GLY A 368 26.13 -11.96 -5.32
N GLY A 369 26.02 -11.90 -6.66
CA GLY A 369 25.50 -13.05 -7.41
C GLY A 369 26.49 -14.21 -7.30
N GLY A 370 26.46 -14.96 -6.18
CA GLY A 370 27.25 -16.17 -6.02
C GLY A 370 27.83 -16.43 -4.64
N VAL A 371 28.09 -15.45 -3.80
CA VAL A 371 28.64 -15.66 -2.45
C VAL A 371 28.05 -14.62 -1.48
N GLU A 372 27.26 -15.12 -0.54
CA GLU A 372 27.11 -14.75 0.86
C GLU A 372 26.89 -13.28 1.30
N THR A 373 25.68 -13.01 1.75
CA THR A 373 25.29 -12.62 3.14
C THR A 373 25.90 -11.38 3.78
N GLU A 374 26.61 -10.47 3.16
CA GLU A 374 27.32 -9.48 4.00
C GLU A 374 26.75 -8.06 4.05
N THR A 375 25.80 -7.69 3.22
CA THR A 375 25.37 -6.26 3.18
C THR A 375 24.05 -5.94 3.87
N MET A 376 23.21 -6.94 4.17
CA MET A 376 22.03 -6.72 5.04
C MET A 376 22.28 -7.16 6.50
N ASN A 377 23.28 -7.97 6.76
CA ASN A 377 23.68 -8.36 8.12
C ASN A 377 24.40 -7.24 8.89
N ALA A 378 24.70 -6.11 8.28
CA ALA A 378 25.18 -4.94 9.03
C ALA A 378 24.14 -4.42 10.05
N TRP A 379 22.89 -4.86 9.93
CA TRP A 379 21.80 -4.51 10.85
C TRP A 379 21.45 -5.62 11.84
N SER A 380 21.96 -6.85 11.63
CA SER A 380 21.74 -8.00 12.50
C SER A 380 23.04 -8.75 12.84
N ALA A 381 24.18 -8.10 12.71
CA ALA A 381 25.45 -8.71 13.03
C ALA A 381 25.50 -9.10 14.52
N ASP A 382 25.75 -10.37 14.74
CA ASP A 382 26.36 -10.82 15.99
C ASP A 382 27.66 -10.04 16.14
N VAL A 383 27.69 -9.20 17.17
CA VAL A 383 28.74 -8.27 17.49
C VAL A 383 29.85 -9.08 18.10
N ASP A 384 30.75 -9.66 17.34
CA ASP A 384 32.00 -10.04 17.99
C ASP A 384 33.23 -10.00 17.13
N ASP A 385 33.45 -9.67 15.94
CA ASP A 385 34.80 -9.48 15.38
C ASP A 385 34.94 -8.71 14.05
N GLU A 386 33.86 -8.07 13.53
CA GLU A 386 33.91 -7.39 12.22
C GLU A 386 33.48 -5.92 12.21
N VAL A 387 33.60 -5.21 13.31
CA VAL A 387 33.22 -3.78 13.41
C VAL A 387 33.98 -2.90 12.40
N ALA A 388 35.17 -3.30 11.99
CA ALA A 388 35.95 -2.54 11.00
C ALA A 388 35.56 -2.82 9.55
N SER A 389 35.10 -4.04 9.21
CA SER A 389 34.66 -4.40 7.85
C SER A 389 33.19 -4.01 7.62
N GLY A 390 32.34 -4.09 8.64
CA GLY A 390 30.94 -3.67 8.56
C GLY A 390 30.76 -2.16 8.34
N LEU A 391 31.58 -1.34 8.96
CA LEU A 391 31.62 0.12 8.71
C LEU A 391 32.02 0.45 7.27
N THR A 392 32.94 -0.31 6.68
CA THR A 392 33.35 -0.12 5.28
C THR A 392 32.30 -0.60 4.28
N ALA A 393 31.55 -1.67 4.58
CA ALA A 393 30.44 -2.15 3.74
C ALA A 393 29.24 -1.20 3.81
N SER A 394 28.88 -0.72 4.99
CA SER A 394 27.86 0.32 5.18
C SER A 394 28.27 1.65 4.55
N ALA A 395 29.53 2.05 4.66
CA ALA A 395 30.05 3.24 4.00
C ALA A 395 30.06 3.10 2.46
N LYS A 396 30.37 1.91 1.91
CA LYS A 396 30.27 1.63 0.48
C LYS A 396 28.83 1.61 0.00
N ALA A 397 27.92 0.97 0.74
CA ALA A 397 26.50 1.02 0.43
C ALA A 397 25.97 2.46 0.47
N ASN A 398 26.32 3.23 1.49
CA ASN A 398 25.97 4.66 1.56
C ASN A 398 26.62 5.47 0.44
N ALA A 399 27.84 5.16 0.02
CA ALA A 399 28.52 5.82 -1.10
C ALA A 399 27.85 5.47 -2.44
N GLU A 400 27.43 4.21 -2.66
CA GLU A 400 26.62 3.83 -3.83
C GLU A 400 25.25 4.53 -3.83
N TRP A 401 24.64 4.73 -2.67
CA TRP A 401 23.42 5.50 -2.52
C TRP A 401 23.62 7.01 -2.73
N CYS A 402 24.75 7.55 -2.33
CA CYS A 402 25.10 8.97 -2.49
C CYS A 402 25.58 9.32 -3.91
N GLY A 403 26.13 8.33 -4.64
CA GLY A 403 26.58 8.49 -6.02
C GLY A 403 25.46 8.49 -7.06
N SER A 404 24.20 8.27 -6.67
CA SER A 404 23.08 8.37 -7.57
C SER A 404 22.74 9.83 -7.85
N ASP A 405 22.71 10.19 -9.13
CA ASP A 405 22.41 11.53 -9.60
C ASP A 405 21.00 11.96 -9.12
N GLY A 406 20.92 13.06 -8.38
CA GLY A 406 19.65 13.64 -7.94
C GLY A 406 18.68 13.91 -9.09
N ALA A 407 19.19 14.06 -10.31
CA ALA A 407 18.40 14.22 -11.52
C ALA A 407 17.51 13.00 -11.82
N VAL A 408 18.01 11.79 -11.62
CA VAL A 408 17.25 10.54 -11.84
C VAL A 408 16.08 10.45 -10.86
N PHE A 409 16.30 10.82 -9.61
CA PHE A 409 15.26 10.85 -8.59
C PHE A 409 14.19 11.90 -8.89
N GLU A 410 14.64 13.08 -9.32
CA GLU A 410 13.75 14.18 -9.72
C GLU A 410 12.90 13.80 -10.94
N GLU A 411 13.50 13.20 -11.96
CA GLU A 411 12.80 12.70 -13.14
C GLU A 411 11.75 11.64 -12.78
N THR A 412 12.08 10.72 -11.85
CA THR A 412 11.17 9.69 -11.38
C THR A 412 9.90 10.31 -10.78
N TRP A 413 10.03 11.34 -9.95
CA TRP A 413 8.86 12.00 -9.38
C TRP A 413 8.12 12.90 -10.38
N ARG A 414 8.81 13.48 -11.37
CA ARG A 414 8.15 14.22 -12.47
C ARG A 414 7.32 13.29 -13.37
N ALA A 415 7.69 12.03 -13.49
CA ALA A 415 6.92 11.04 -14.22
C ALA A 415 5.59 10.69 -13.54
N ALA A 416 5.45 10.94 -12.24
CA ALA A 416 4.26 10.63 -11.46
C ALA A 416 3.27 11.80 -11.40
N ARG A 417 1.99 11.47 -11.50
CA ARG A 417 0.86 12.31 -11.07
C ARG A 417 -0.05 11.50 -10.17
N VAL A 418 -0.30 11.98 -8.97
CA VAL A 418 -1.19 11.35 -7.99
C VAL A 418 -2.41 12.25 -7.81
N ALA A 419 -3.53 11.86 -8.43
CA ALA A 419 -4.79 12.60 -8.36
C ALA A 419 -5.65 12.03 -7.22
N ILE A 420 -5.93 12.86 -6.21
CA ILE A 420 -6.77 12.47 -5.09
C ILE A 420 -8.24 12.65 -5.47
N VAL A 421 -9.00 11.57 -5.39
CA VAL A 421 -10.43 11.52 -5.66
C VAL A 421 -11.16 11.64 -4.32
N GLY A 422 -12.12 12.56 -4.22
CA GLY A 422 -12.87 12.76 -2.99
C GLY A 422 -13.72 11.56 -2.58
N PRO A 423 -13.92 11.31 -1.28
CA PRO A 423 -14.65 10.15 -0.76
C PRO A 423 -16.15 10.17 -1.10
N THR A 424 -16.67 11.30 -1.53
CA THR A 424 -18.10 11.48 -1.80
C THR A 424 -18.50 10.85 -3.12
N ASP A 425 -19.33 9.81 -3.07
CA ASP A 425 -20.02 9.18 -4.20
C ASP A 425 -19.11 8.93 -5.43
N LEU A 426 -18.26 7.91 -5.35
CA LEU A 426 -17.34 7.52 -6.41
C LEU A 426 -18.04 7.40 -7.77
N GLU A 427 -19.24 6.80 -7.83
CA GLU A 427 -19.92 6.54 -9.08
C GLU A 427 -20.37 7.84 -9.75
N LYS A 428 -21.15 8.68 -9.05
CA LYS A 428 -21.72 9.89 -9.65
C LYS A 428 -20.70 11.01 -9.80
N ALA A 429 -19.82 11.16 -8.80
CA ALA A 429 -18.88 12.26 -8.79
C ALA A 429 -17.65 12.03 -9.66
N PHE A 430 -17.29 10.76 -9.93
CA PHE A 430 -16.08 10.42 -10.66
C PHE A 430 -16.34 9.48 -11.85
N LEU A 431 -16.81 8.24 -11.64
CA LEU A 431 -16.90 7.21 -12.69
C LEU A 431 -17.88 7.57 -13.82
N ALA A 432 -18.94 8.33 -13.50
CA ALA A 432 -19.91 8.76 -14.50
C ALA A 432 -19.43 9.91 -15.42
N LYS A 433 -18.29 10.53 -15.13
CA LYS A 433 -17.78 11.62 -15.96
C LYS A 433 -17.25 11.10 -17.30
N PRO A 434 -17.70 11.66 -18.44
CA PRO A 434 -17.29 11.18 -19.77
C PRO A 434 -15.78 11.13 -20.00
N LYS A 435 -15.03 12.07 -19.39
CA LYS A 435 -13.56 12.13 -19.51
C LYS A 435 -12.83 10.93 -18.96
N PHE A 436 -13.47 10.13 -18.11
CA PHE A 436 -12.88 8.91 -17.54
C PHE A 436 -13.38 7.63 -18.22
N ALA A 437 -14.29 7.75 -19.19
CA ALA A 437 -14.70 6.59 -19.96
C ALA A 437 -13.52 6.01 -20.75
N ARG A 438 -13.23 4.73 -20.53
CA ARG A 438 -12.09 4.01 -21.16
C ARG A 438 -10.74 4.69 -20.93
N ALA A 439 -10.54 5.31 -19.77
CA ALA A 439 -9.33 6.07 -19.48
C ALA A 439 -8.23 5.26 -18.78
N PHE A 440 -8.58 4.14 -18.13
CA PHE A 440 -7.67 3.44 -17.23
C PHE A 440 -7.13 2.14 -17.81
N ASP A 441 -5.81 1.95 -17.71
CA ASP A 441 -5.12 0.70 -18.02
C ASP A 441 -5.36 -0.34 -16.95
N ALA A 442 -5.46 0.09 -15.68
CA ALA A 442 -5.79 -0.76 -14.56
C ALA A 442 -6.73 -0.07 -13.56
N ALA A 443 -7.59 -0.86 -12.92
CA ALA A 443 -8.27 -0.48 -11.70
C ALA A 443 -7.92 -1.51 -10.62
N VAL A 444 -7.41 -1.03 -9.48
CA VAL A 444 -7.12 -1.88 -8.31
C VAL A 444 -8.18 -1.62 -7.25
N VAL A 445 -8.81 -2.67 -6.77
CA VAL A 445 -9.85 -2.59 -5.75
C VAL A 445 -9.39 -3.34 -4.50
N GLY A 446 -9.21 -2.62 -3.40
CA GLY A 446 -8.87 -3.20 -2.11
C GLY A 446 -9.98 -4.10 -1.58
N ALA A 447 -9.60 -5.11 -0.79
CA ALA A 447 -10.51 -6.14 -0.30
C ALA A 447 -11.72 -5.57 0.48
N TRP A 448 -11.49 -4.50 1.25
CA TRP A 448 -12.55 -3.80 1.99
C TRP A 448 -13.54 -3.05 1.10
N HIS A 449 -13.19 -2.83 -0.16
CA HIS A 449 -13.96 -2.05 -1.13
C HIS A 449 -14.50 -2.88 -2.29
N ALA A 450 -14.50 -4.21 -2.19
CA ALA A 450 -14.97 -5.11 -3.23
C ALA A 450 -16.40 -4.78 -3.73
N GLN A 451 -17.27 -4.25 -2.87
CA GLN A 451 -18.61 -3.78 -3.24
C GLN A 451 -18.61 -2.57 -4.19
N ARG A 452 -17.47 -1.92 -4.40
CA ARG A 452 -17.30 -0.83 -5.39
C ARG A 452 -17.02 -1.34 -6.81
N ILE A 453 -16.90 -2.65 -6.98
CA ILE A 453 -16.85 -3.27 -8.31
C ILE A 453 -18.26 -3.22 -8.88
N THR A 454 -18.50 -2.26 -9.75
CA THR A 454 -19.81 -1.98 -10.35
C THR A 454 -19.68 -1.87 -11.88
N PRO A 455 -20.78 -1.94 -12.62
CA PRO A 455 -20.76 -1.68 -14.06
C PRO A 455 -20.18 -0.31 -14.43
N ALA A 456 -20.30 0.69 -13.56
CA ALA A 456 -19.70 2.01 -13.76
C ALA A 456 -18.16 1.94 -13.70
N LEU A 457 -17.59 1.15 -12.79
CA LEU A 457 -16.15 0.90 -12.73
C LEU A 457 -15.66 0.19 -14.00
N GLY A 458 -16.41 -0.77 -14.51
CA GLY A 458 -16.07 -1.45 -15.77
C GLY A 458 -16.03 -0.54 -17.00
N LYS A 459 -16.83 0.52 -17.03
CA LYS A 459 -16.87 1.48 -18.16
C LYS A 459 -15.66 2.41 -18.23
N VAL A 460 -14.94 2.61 -17.15
CA VAL A 460 -13.75 3.46 -17.15
C VAL A 460 -12.48 2.72 -17.54
N LEU A 461 -12.50 1.38 -17.55
CA LEU A 461 -11.40 0.57 -18.07
C LEU A 461 -11.34 0.67 -19.59
N LYS A 462 -10.13 0.70 -20.14
CA LYS A 462 -9.90 0.62 -21.58
C LYS A 462 -10.56 -0.65 -22.16
N ALA A 463 -11.18 -0.53 -23.32
CA ALA A 463 -11.84 -1.64 -23.99
C ALA A 463 -11.49 -1.63 -25.47
N GLU A 464 -11.46 -2.81 -26.09
CA GLU A 464 -11.26 -2.96 -27.53
C GLU A 464 -12.38 -2.22 -28.29
N THR A 465 -12.01 -1.35 -29.20
CA THR A 465 -12.97 -0.79 -30.18
C THR A 465 -13.19 -1.83 -31.27
N ARG A 466 -14.37 -2.41 -31.33
CA ARG A 466 -14.78 -3.20 -32.53
C ARG A 466 -14.72 -2.27 -33.74
N GLY A 467 -13.87 -2.64 -34.70
CA GLY A 467 -13.68 -1.90 -35.94
C GLY A 467 -15.01 -1.62 -36.64
N GLY A 468 -15.33 -0.37 -36.71
CA GLY A 468 -16.40 0.18 -37.52
C GLY A 468 -15.99 1.59 -37.89
N GLU A 469 -15.66 1.78 -39.18
CA GLU A 469 -15.27 3.01 -39.84
C GLU A 469 -13.82 3.48 -39.62
N THR A 470 -13.03 3.16 -40.63
CA THR A 470 -11.67 3.62 -40.87
C THR A 470 -11.66 5.14 -41.05
N ALA A 471 -11.34 5.85 -39.97
CA ALA A 471 -10.62 7.09 -40.12
C ALA A 471 -9.13 6.69 -40.20
N GLU A 472 -8.49 7.00 -41.31
CA GLU A 472 -7.04 6.97 -41.47
C GLU A 472 -6.42 7.99 -40.52
N VAL A 473 -6.26 7.59 -39.25
CA VAL A 473 -5.47 8.27 -38.23
C VAL A 473 -4.23 7.40 -38.00
N ASP A 474 -3.08 8.03 -37.95
CA ASP A 474 -1.75 7.41 -37.86
C ASP A 474 -1.76 6.11 -37.04
N GLY A 475 -1.16 5.06 -37.62
CA GLY A 475 -1.30 3.67 -37.17
C GLY A 475 -0.88 3.36 -35.73
N ASP A 476 -0.25 4.28 -35.04
CA ASP A 476 0.24 4.13 -33.65
C ASP A 476 -0.83 4.56 -32.63
N GLU A 477 -1.57 5.65 -32.86
CA GLU A 477 -2.65 6.09 -31.96
C GLU A 477 -3.87 5.13 -31.96
N THR A 478 -4.13 4.44 -33.06
CA THR A 478 -5.22 3.46 -33.17
C THR A 478 -4.91 2.18 -32.40
N ARG A 479 -3.65 1.76 -32.32
CA ARG A 479 -3.22 0.56 -31.59
C ARG A 479 -3.29 0.74 -30.08
N GLU A 480 -3.00 1.94 -29.57
CA GLU A 480 -3.10 2.23 -28.14
C GLU A 480 -4.54 2.25 -27.60
N ARG A 481 -5.49 2.67 -28.43
CA ARG A 481 -6.92 2.66 -28.07
C ARG A 481 -7.51 1.26 -27.94
N ASN A 482 -6.85 0.24 -28.47
CA ASN A 482 -7.33 -1.14 -28.46
C ASN A 482 -6.80 -2.00 -27.31
N ARG A 483 -6.02 -1.47 -26.38
CA ARG A 483 -5.51 -2.24 -25.25
C ARG A 483 -6.57 -2.41 -24.17
N LYS A 484 -6.89 -3.66 -23.83
CA LYS A 484 -7.85 -3.98 -22.75
C LYS A 484 -7.32 -3.57 -21.39
N GLY A 485 -8.15 -2.91 -20.59
CA GLY A 485 -7.87 -2.58 -19.21
C GLY A 485 -8.05 -3.79 -18.29
N VAL A 486 -7.32 -3.79 -17.17
CA VAL A 486 -7.30 -4.87 -16.20
C VAL A 486 -7.92 -4.41 -14.89
N LEU A 487 -8.86 -5.19 -14.37
CA LEU A 487 -9.36 -5.07 -13.01
C LEU A 487 -8.57 -6.02 -12.10
N ILE A 488 -7.92 -5.47 -11.08
CA ILE A 488 -7.15 -6.19 -10.08
C ILE A 488 -7.90 -6.11 -8.76
N VAL A 489 -8.24 -7.25 -8.17
CA VAL A 489 -9.00 -7.31 -6.91
C VAL A 489 -8.13 -7.93 -5.84
N GLU A 490 -7.94 -7.23 -4.73
CA GLU A 490 -7.27 -7.74 -3.56
C GLU A 490 -8.15 -8.79 -2.87
N GLY A 491 -7.59 -9.95 -2.59
CA GLY A 491 -8.30 -11.07 -1.96
C GLY A 491 -8.28 -11.01 -0.43
N SER A 492 -9.05 -11.90 0.18
CA SER A 492 -9.20 -12.01 1.64
C SER A 492 -8.28 -13.05 2.29
N LYS A 493 -7.27 -13.55 1.59
CA LYS A 493 -6.39 -14.65 2.05
C LYS A 493 -5.78 -14.41 3.43
N TYR A 494 -5.38 -13.17 3.70
CA TYR A 494 -4.68 -12.80 4.92
C TYR A 494 -5.58 -12.14 5.99
N PHE A 495 -6.89 -12.15 5.78
CA PHE A 495 -7.78 -11.68 6.85
C PHE A 495 -7.81 -12.66 8.02
N VAL A 496 -7.38 -12.20 9.18
CA VAL A 496 -7.34 -13.01 10.42
C VAL A 496 -8.74 -13.52 10.82
N PHE A 497 -9.78 -12.78 10.52
CA PHE A 497 -11.16 -13.15 10.84
C PHE A 497 -11.85 -13.99 9.75
N ALA A 498 -11.24 -14.18 8.59
CA ALA A 498 -11.82 -14.98 7.50
C ALA A 498 -11.32 -16.42 7.56
N ASP A 499 -12.23 -17.38 7.62
CA ASP A 499 -11.90 -18.78 7.43
C ASP A 499 -11.86 -19.15 5.93
N ALA A 500 -11.47 -20.39 5.63
CA ALA A 500 -11.38 -20.85 4.24
C ALA A 500 -12.70 -20.76 3.48
N LYS A 501 -13.84 -20.97 4.18
CA LYS A 501 -15.17 -20.87 3.59
C LYS A 501 -15.54 -19.43 3.29
N ALA A 502 -15.27 -18.51 4.22
CA ALA A 502 -15.50 -17.08 4.02
C ALA A 502 -14.61 -16.53 2.89
N SER A 503 -13.35 -16.96 2.82
CA SER A 503 -12.43 -16.58 1.74
C SER A 503 -12.89 -17.10 0.38
N ALA A 504 -13.38 -18.34 0.30
CA ALA A 504 -13.95 -18.89 -0.94
C ALA A 504 -15.20 -18.13 -1.38
N ALA A 505 -16.11 -17.85 -0.46
CA ALA A 505 -17.33 -17.06 -0.73
C ALA A 505 -16.97 -15.62 -1.17
N PHE A 506 -15.90 -15.04 -0.64
CA PHE A 506 -15.43 -13.73 -1.08
C PHE A 506 -14.93 -13.76 -2.53
N VAL A 507 -14.16 -14.79 -2.90
CA VAL A 507 -13.68 -14.96 -4.29
C VAL A 507 -14.87 -15.12 -5.24
N GLU A 508 -15.83 -15.98 -4.95
CA GLU A 508 -17.03 -16.19 -5.77
C GLU A 508 -17.84 -14.90 -5.95
N LYS A 509 -18.02 -14.15 -4.87
CA LYS A 509 -18.70 -12.85 -4.90
C LYS A 509 -17.96 -11.84 -5.76
N THR A 510 -16.65 -11.72 -5.60
CA THR A 510 -15.84 -10.75 -6.38
C THR A 510 -15.77 -11.12 -7.85
N GLU A 511 -15.75 -12.40 -8.18
CA GLU A 511 -15.83 -12.89 -9.57
C GLU A 511 -17.19 -12.54 -10.21
N THR A 512 -18.28 -12.69 -9.46
CA THR A 512 -19.61 -12.27 -9.94
C THR A 512 -19.66 -10.77 -10.19
N LEU A 513 -19.18 -9.95 -9.25
CA LEU A 513 -19.13 -8.50 -9.41
C LEU A 513 -18.24 -8.07 -10.61
N ALA A 514 -17.10 -8.73 -10.81
CA ALA A 514 -16.22 -8.46 -11.95
C ALA A 514 -16.92 -8.79 -13.28
N ARG A 515 -17.65 -9.91 -13.34
CA ARG A 515 -18.44 -10.29 -14.52
C ARG A 515 -19.54 -9.27 -14.81
N ASP A 516 -20.25 -8.81 -13.79
CA ASP A 516 -21.28 -7.76 -13.91
C ASP A 516 -20.69 -6.43 -14.39
N ALA A 517 -19.44 -6.14 -14.02
CA ALA A 517 -18.68 -4.99 -14.52
C ALA A 517 -18.16 -5.20 -15.97
N GLY A 518 -18.45 -6.35 -16.61
CA GLY A 518 -18.00 -6.69 -17.95
C GLY A 518 -16.51 -7.02 -17.99
N CYS A 519 -16.00 -7.71 -16.99
CA CYS A 519 -14.64 -8.21 -16.92
C CYS A 519 -14.65 -9.73 -16.77
N ALA A 520 -13.77 -10.42 -17.48
CA ALA A 520 -13.60 -11.87 -17.37
C ALA A 520 -12.29 -12.21 -16.64
N PRO A 521 -12.23 -13.29 -15.88
CA PRO A 521 -11.00 -13.71 -15.24
C PRO A 521 -9.93 -13.98 -16.29
N VAL A 522 -8.71 -13.56 -16.01
CA VAL A 522 -7.55 -13.92 -16.85
C VAL A 522 -7.37 -15.44 -16.75
N PRO A 523 -7.18 -16.14 -17.89
CA PRO A 523 -6.93 -17.57 -17.88
C PRO A 523 -5.72 -17.90 -16.99
N PRO A 524 -5.74 -19.03 -16.26
CA PRO A 524 -4.55 -19.48 -15.55
C PRO A 524 -3.45 -19.78 -16.57
N ALA A 525 -2.26 -19.24 -16.36
CA ALA A 525 -1.11 -19.57 -17.20
C ALA A 525 -0.86 -21.09 -17.14
N GLU A 526 -0.59 -21.73 -18.28
CA GLU A 526 -0.17 -23.13 -18.30
C GLU A 526 1.10 -23.27 -17.46
N ASP A 527 1.09 -24.24 -16.54
CA ASP A 527 2.23 -24.54 -15.67
C ASP A 527 3.36 -25.12 -16.54
N GLU A 528 4.31 -24.29 -16.97
CA GLU A 528 5.63 -24.83 -17.31
C GLU A 528 6.23 -25.50 -16.06
N PRO A 529 6.84 -26.67 -16.18
CA PRO A 529 7.56 -27.27 -15.07
C PRO A 529 8.63 -26.26 -14.61
N GLU A 530 8.43 -25.66 -13.44
CA GLU A 530 9.52 -24.92 -12.78
C GLU A 530 10.64 -25.96 -12.55
N ASP A 531 11.83 -25.69 -13.09
CA ASP A 531 13.02 -26.49 -12.80
C ASP A 531 13.22 -26.47 -11.28
N ASP A 532 13.01 -27.63 -10.66
CA ASP A 532 12.90 -27.85 -9.21
C ASP A 532 14.26 -27.73 -8.49
N GLU A 533 15.29 -27.11 -9.07
CA GLU A 533 16.64 -27.10 -8.49
C GLU A 533 16.80 -26.21 -7.24
N ASP A 534 15.89 -25.29 -6.92
CA ASP A 534 16.05 -24.33 -5.83
C ASP A 534 14.86 -24.19 -4.84
N VAL A 535 13.89 -25.11 -4.86
CA VAL A 535 12.80 -25.09 -3.86
C VAL A 535 13.23 -25.88 -2.63
N PRO A 536 13.40 -25.25 -1.46
CA PRO A 536 13.74 -25.98 -0.26
C PRO A 536 12.65 -27.00 0.09
N GLU A 537 13.08 -28.15 0.59
CA GLU A 537 12.29 -29.34 0.97
C GLU A 537 11.09 -29.11 1.93
N SER A 538 10.74 -27.86 2.25
CA SER A 538 9.63 -27.51 3.13
C SER A 538 8.23 -27.78 2.56
N GLY A 539 8.14 -28.33 1.34
CA GLY A 539 6.89 -28.83 0.74
C GLY A 539 6.57 -30.28 1.06
N ILE A 540 7.42 -30.98 1.80
CA ILE A 540 7.24 -32.39 2.14
C ILE A 540 6.57 -32.49 3.49
N ARG A 541 5.45 -33.22 3.56
CA ARG A 541 4.80 -33.59 4.82
C ARG A 541 5.69 -34.54 5.61
N ALA A 542 5.44 -34.66 6.91
CA ALA A 542 6.14 -35.60 7.79
C ALA A 542 6.04 -37.08 7.31
N ASP A 543 5.10 -37.39 6.43
CA ASP A 543 4.87 -38.69 5.79
C ASP A 543 5.63 -38.86 4.45
N GLY A 544 6.47 -37.88 4.05
CA GLY A 544 7.22 -37.92 2.79
C GLY A 544 6.39 -37.59 1.54
N SER A 545 5.11 -37.29 1.67
CA SER A 545 4.26 -36.91 0.54
C SER A 545 4.44 -35.43 0.18
N ARG A 546 4.59 -35.11 -1.11
CA ARG A 546 4.54 -33.72 -1.60
C ARG A 546 3.12 -33.16 -1.37
N ARG A 547 3.02 -31.93 -0.86
CA ARG A 547 1.73 -31.23 -0.87
C ARG A 547 1.24 -31.18 -2.31
N PRO A 548 -0.02 -31.61 -2.59
CA PRO A 548 -0.55 -31.52 -3.94
C PRO A 548 -0.47 -30.04 -4.36
N ARG A 549 0.13 -29.76 -5.52
CA ARG A 549 0.11 -28.44 -6.14
C ARG A 549 -1.36 -28.03 -6.26
N ARG A 550 -1.76 -26.99 -5.55
CA ARG A 550 -3.10 -26.42 -5.76
C ARG A 550 -3.11 -25.83 -7.17
N ALA A 551 -3.94 -26.39 -8.02
CA ALA A 551 -4.24 -25.78 -9.31
C ALA A 551 -4.57 -24.30 -9.08
N ARG A 552 -3.89 -23.42 -9.78
CA ARG A 552 -4.17 -21.99 -9.72
C ARG A 552 -5.58 -21.76 -10.21
N GLY A 553 -6.41 -21.14 -9.39
CA GLY A 553 -7.79 -20.82 -9.79
C GLY A 553 -7.84 -19.71 -10.84
N PRO A 554 -9.00 -19.49 -11.47
CA PRO A 554 -9.19 -18.42 -12.45
C PRO A 554 -8.76 -17.04 -11.88
N GLY A 555 -8.15 -16.20 -12.71
CA GLY A 555 -7.71 -14.85 -12.35
C GLY A 555 -6.37 -14.78 -11.61
N VAL A 556 -5.68 -15.90 -11.36
CA VAL A 556 -4.31 -15.91 -10.81
C VAL A 556 -3.31 -15.90 -11.95
N VAL A 557 -2.55 -14.82 -12.05
CA VAL A 557 -1.58 -14.59 -13.13
C VAL A 557 -0.20 -15.11 -12.72
N LYS A 558 0.52 -15.74 -13.66
CA LYS A 558 1.89 -16.21 -13.43
C LYS A 558 2.80 -15.05 -13.03
N GLY A 559 3.58 -15.24 -11.95
CA GLY A 559 4.50 -14.22 -11.44
C GLY A 559 3.84 -13.08 -10.67
N VAL A 560 2.51 -13.12 -10.49
CA VAL A 560 1.77 -12.30 -9.53
C VAL A 560 1.47 -13.18 -8.32
N ASP A 561 1.35 -12.57 -7.14
CA ASP A 561 1.01 -13.33 -5.93
C ASP A 561 -0.38 -14.00 -6.04
N ASP A 562 -0.64 -14.96 -5.16
CA ASP A 562 -1.91 -15.69 -5.15
C ASP A 562 -3.03 -14.98 -4.36
N VAL A 563 -2.76 -13.78 -3.86
CA VAL A 563 -3.75 -12.95 -3.15
C VAL A 563 -4.60 -12.16 -4.12
N HIS A 564 -3.97 -11.57 -5.14
CA HIS A 564 -4.67 -10.76 -6.13
C HIS A 564 -5.36 -11.62 -7.20
N ARG A 565 -6.52 -11.15 -7.64
CA ARG A 565 -7.27 -11.72 -8.77
C ARG A 565 -7.34 -10.69 -9.89
N CYS A 566 -6.97 -11.11 -11.09
CA CYS A 566 -6.95 -10.25 -12.27
C CYS A 566 -8.08 -10.62 -13.23
N TYR A 567 -8.79 -9.61 -13.69
CA TYR A 567 -9.88 -9.73 -14.65
C TYR A 567 -9.63 -8.76 -15.78
N MET A 568 -9.85 -9.19 -17.00
CA MET A 568 -9.67 -8.36 -18.18
C MET A 568 -11.00 -7.86 -18.71
N LYS A 569 -11.04 -6.60 -19.14
CA LYS A 569 -12.22 -6.01 -19.77
C LYS A 569 -12.59 -6.76 -21.04
N THR A 570 -13.86 -7.20 -21.18
CA THR A 570 -14.38 -8.01 -22.31
C THR A 570 -14.85 -7.07 -23.35
N SER A 571 -14.97 -6.16 -23.78
CA SER A 571 -15.51 -5.29 -24.87
C SER A 571 -16.41 -4.12 -24.41
#